data_e894173d42523d416e59c2d04a530013
#
_entry.id   e894173d42523d416e59c2d04a530013
#
_cell.length_a   1.000
_cell.length_b   1.000
_cell.length_c   1.000
_cell.angle_alpha   90.00
_cell.angle_beta   90.00
_cell.angle_gamma   90.00
#
_symmetry.space_group_name_H-M   'P 1'
#
loop_
_entity.id
_entity.type
_entity.pdbx_description
1 polymer ?
#
loop_
_entity_poly.entity_id
_entity_poly.type
_entity_poly.pdbx_seq_one_letter_code
_entity_poly.pdbx_strand_id
1 'polypeptide(L)'
;DPQSLQLSLIAPTDFNGGELTGTGDGRLFLFAGSEPAKLTEYDKATGAVLGTLPLPGLEKTYSFAVAFYAGDFFFFTESGGYKTPSKVTRLDFDDSDDNGVQDLVTMHPQGPIRIVGAGVSTCAPYVPM
;
A
#
# COMPACT_ATOMS: atom_id res chain seq x y z
N ASP A 1 6.60 10.49 -18.06
CA ASP A 1 6.06 10.03 -19.34
C ASP A 1 7.03 9.01 -19.97
N PRO A 2 6.63 7.73 -20.10
CA PRO A 2 7.51 6.68 -20.62
C PRO A 2 7.84 6.82 -22.12
N GLN A 3 7.08 7.59 -22.86
CA GLN A 3 7.34 7.81 -24.30
C GLN A 3 8.37 8.93 -24.53
N SER A 4 8.25 10.03 -23.82
CA SER A 4 9.17 11.16 -23.93
C SER A 4 10.37 11.06 -23.00
N LEU A 5 10.34 10.17 -22.02
CA LEU A 5 11.32 10.04 -20.93
C LEU A 5 11.50 11.34 -20.10
N GLN A 6 10.50 12.21 -20.15
CA GLN A 6 10.51 13.45 -19.39
C GLN A 6 9.79 13.27 -18.04
N LEU A 7 10.38 13.87 -17.01
CA LEU A 7 9.78 13.96 -15.69
C LEU A 7 9.10 15.32 -15.54
N SER A 8 7.89 15.29 -14.98
CA SER A 8 7.17 16.49 -14.58
C SER A 8 6.61 16.29 -13.16
N LEU A 9 6.69 17.32 -12.35
CA LEU A 9 6.05 17.33 -11.05
C LEU A 9 4.54 17.53 -11.26
N ILE A 10 3.72 16.61 -10.73
CA ILE A 10 2.26 16.74 -10.70
C ILE A 10 1.87 17.54 -9.47
N ALA A 11 2.21 17.04 -8.28
CA ALA A 11 1.96 17.72 -7.00
C ALA A 11 2.90 17.16 -5.92
N PRO A 12 3.14 17.92 -4.82
CA PRO A 12 3.76 17.35 -3.62
C PRO A 12 2.78 16.40 -2.91
N THR A 13 3.33 15.47 -2.14
CA THR A 13 2.54 14.66 -1.19
C THR A 13 2.69 15.20 0.21
N ASP A 14 1.67 15.02 1.05
CA ASP A 14 1.67 15.49 2.45
C ASP A 14 2.57 14.64 3.37
N PHE A 15 3.14 13.55 2.86
CA PHE A 15 3.92 12.60 3.64
C PHE A 15 5.30 12.39 3.06
N ASN A 16 6.31 12.48 3.92
CA ASN A 16 7.67 12.10 3.58
C ASN A 16 7.86 10.58 3.75
N GLY A 17 8.50 9.95 2.77
CA GLY A 17 8.89 8.55 2.84
C GLY A 17 7.71 7.58 2.84
N GLY A 18 6.80 7.74 1.90
CA GLY A 18 5.77 6.76 1.59
C GLY A 18 6.13 5.88 0.39
N GLU A 19 5.35 4.84 0.15
CA GLU A 19 5.44 3.98 -1.03
C GLU A 19 4.14 4.04 -1.82
N LEU A 20 4.28 4.24 -3.13
CA LEU A 20 3.14 4.31 -4.06
C LEU A 20 2.88 2.94 -4.67
N THR A 21 1.62 2.58 -4.78
CA THR A 21 1.16 1.42 -5.55
C THR A 21 -0.06 1.79 -6.40
N GLY A 22 -0.16 1.18 -7.58
CA GLY A 22 -1.32 1.30 -8.45
C GLY A 22 -2.20 0.07 -8.37
N THR A 23 -3.46 0.23 -8.75
CA THR A 23 -4.42 -0.86 -8.90
C THR A 23 -4.70 -1.14 -10.37
N GLY A 24 -5.21 -2.33 -10.71
CA GLY A 24 -5.50 -2.72 -12.09
C GLY A 24 -6.62 -1.89 -12.73
N ASP A 25 -7.51 -1.29 -11.96
CA ASP A 25 -8.54 -0.34 -12.39
C ASP A 25 -8.03 1.11 -12.52
N GLY A 26 -6.75 1.31 -12.26
CA GLY A 26 -6.07 2.57 -12.55
C GLY A 26 -6.08 3.58 -11.43
N ARG A 27 -6.36 3.21 -10.18
CA ARG A 27 -6.24 4.06 -9.00
C ARG A 27 -4.78 4.15 -8.53
N LEU A 28 -4.45 5.16 -7.74
CA LEU A 28 -3.11 5.39 -7.19
C LEU A 28 -3.20 5.58 -5.68
N PHE A 29 -2.44 4.81 -4.94
CA PHE A 29 -2.41 4.85 -3.48
C PHE A 29 -1.01 5.07 -2.93
N LEU A 30 -0.93 5.82 -1.84
CA LEU A 30 0.28 6.03 -1.05
C LEU A 30 0.09 5.39 0.34
N PHE A 31 0.97 4.46 0.69
CA PHE A 31 1.13 3.97 2.05
C PHE A 31 2.17 4.82 2.76
N ALA A 32 1.78 5.56 3.78
CA ALA A 32 2.65 6.49 4.49
C ALA A 32 2.16 6.77 5.91
N GLY A 33 2.87 7.67 6.60
CA GLY A 33 2.51 8.09 7.96
C GLY A 33 2.92 7.09 9.03
N SER A 34 2.75 7.49 10.28
CA SER A 34 2.99 6.67 11.47
C SER A 34 1.98 7.06 12.54
N GLU A 35 1.55 6.07 13.33
CA GLU A 35 0.70 6.22 14.51
C GLU A 35 -0.68 6.89 14.27
N PRO A 36 -1.57 6.34 13.49
CA PRO A 36 -1.43 5.15 12.65
C PRO A 36 -0.83 5.45 11.28
N ALA A 37 -0.38 4.41 10.60
CA ALA A 37 -0.11 4.46 9.18
C ALA A 37 -1.41 4.74 8.41
N LYS A 38 -1.29 5.20 7.18
CA LYS A 38 -2.43 5.60 6.34
C LYS A 38 -2.25 5.11 4.91
N LEU A 39 -3.36 4.79 4.29
CA LEU A 39 -3.46 4.56 2.87
C LEU A 39 -4.23 5.73 2.26
N THR A 40 -3.58 6.52 1.42
CA THR A 40 -4.16 7.71 0.81
C THR A 40 -4.30 7.51 -0.69
N GLU A 41 -5.50 7.71 -1.21
CA GLU A 41 -5.76 7.70 -2.65
C GLU A 41 -5.55 9.08 -3.26
N TYR A 42 -4.90 9.11 -4.42
CA TYR A 42 -4.61 10.34 -5.17
C TYR A 42 -5.19 10.30 -6.57
N ASP A 43 -5.70 11.43 -7.03
CA ASP A 43 -5.93 11.67 -8.44
C ASP A 43 -4.58 11.77 -9.18
N LYS A 44 -4.37 10.89 -10.14
CA LYS A 44 -3.08 10.79 -10.86
C LYS A 44 -2.77 11.98 -11.75
N ALA A 45 -3.79 12.71 -12.18
CA ALA A 45 -3.62 13.84 -13.10
C ALA A 45 -3.31 15.13 -12.34
N THR A 46 -3.89 15.30 -11.17
CA THR A 46 -3.82 16.55 -10.39
C THR A 46 -3.01 16.41 -9.11
N GLY A 47 -2.82 15.19 -8.60
CA GLY A 47 -2.24 14.92 -7.29
C GLY A 47 -3.16 15.25 -6.11
N ALA A 48 -4.43 15.55 -6.38
CA ALA A 48 -5.39 15.81 -5.33
C ALA A 48 -5.68 14.55 -4.50
N VAL A 49 -5.82 14.70 -3.19
CA VAL A 49 -6.26 13.62 -2.29
C VAL A 49 -7.73 13.32 -2.56
N LEU A 50 -8.05 12.09 -2.91
CA LEU A 50 -9.42 11.59 -3.11
C LEU A 50 -9.99 10.99 -1.83
N GLY A 51 -9.14 10.37 -1.00
CA GLY A 51 -9.54 9.77 0.26
C GLY A 51 -8.33 9.34 1.08
N THR A 52 -8.53 9.16 2.38
CA THR A 52 -7.51 8.66 3.29
C THR A 52 -8.14 7.67 4.25
N LEU A 53 -7.60 6.45 4.28
CA LEU A 53 -7.97 5.39 5.20
C LEU A 53 -6.90 5.26 6.28
N PRO A 54 -7.21 5.58 7.55
CA PRO A 54 -6.32 5.24 8.65
C PRO A 54 -6.22 3.73 8.83
N LEU A 55 -5.04 3.23 9.18
CA LEU A 55 -4.77 1.80 9.37
C LEU A 55 -4.38 1.54 10.84
N PRO A 56 -5.36 1.56 11.77
CA PRO A 56 -5.08 1.38 13.19
C PRO A 56 -4.46 0.01 13.46
N GLY A 57 -3.37 -0.02 14.22
CA GLY A 57 -2.62 -1.27 14.50
C GLY A 57 -1.62 -1.67 13.42
N LEU A 58 -1.53 -0.93 12.32
CA LEU A 58 -0.45 -1.07 11.35
C LEU A 58 0.52 0.10 11.51
N GLU A 59 1.80 -0.22 11.71
CA GLU A 59 2.87 0.77 11.83
C GLU A 59 3.75 0.74 10.58
N LYS A 60 4.07 1.91 10.05
CA LYS A 60 5.13 2.05 9.07
C LYS A 60 6.47 1.94 9.78
N THR A 61 7.18 0.86 9.54
CA THR A 61 8.50 0.58 10.11
C THR A 61 9.63 1.18 9.28
N TYR A 62 10.88 0.96 9.65
CA TYR A 62 12.04 1.45 8.87
C TYR A 62 12.11 0.86 7.47
N SER A 63 11.70 -0.41 7.34
CA SER A 63 11.53 -1.08 6.05
C SER A 63 10.08 -1.45 5.90
N PHE A 64 9.50 -1.03 4.80
CA PHE A 64 8.12 -1.33 4.47
C PHE A 64 7.95 -1.41 2.96
N ALA A 65 6.88 -2.09 2.56
CA ALA A 65 6.43 -2.14 1.18
C ALA A 65 4.91 -2.31 1.14
N VAL A 66 4.30 -1.94 0.03
CA VAL A 66 2.88 -2.16 -0.23
C VAL A 66 2.66 -2.69 -1.64
N ALA A 67 1.73 -3.63 -1.78
CA ALA A 67 1.27 -4.13 -3.07
C ALA A 67 -0.25 -4.27 -3.05
N PHE A 68 -0.88 -4.10 -4.22
CA PHE A 68 -2.29 -4.39 -4.41
C PHE A 68 -2.45 -5.64 -5.28
N TYR A 69 -3.27 -6.59 -4.83
CA TYR A 69 -3.54 -7.81 -5.57
C TYR A 69 -4.93 -8.36 -5.25
N ALA A 70 -5.70 -8.69 -6.28
CA ALA A 70 -6.98 -9.37 -6.17
C ALA A 70 -7.99 -8.69 -5.20
N GLY A 71 -8.09 -7.35 -5.25
CA GLY A 71 -9.02 -6.58 -4.43
C GLY A 71 -8.41 -6.02 -3.14
N ASP A 72 -7.27 -6.57 -2.69
CA ASP A 72 -6.69 -6.30 -1.38
C ASP A 72 -5.34 -5.59 -1.43
N PHE A 73 -5.01 -4.89 -0.34
CA PHE A 73 -3.66 -4.40 -0.11
C PHE A 73 -2.88 -5.33 0.82
N PHE A 74 -1.63 -5.57 0.46
CA PHE A 74 -0.67 -6.33 1.25
C PHE A 74 0.44 -5.42 1.72
N PHE A 75 0.57 -5.28 3.03
CA PHE A 75 1.61 -4.48 3.66
C PHE A 75 2.71 -5.39 4.20
N PHE A 76 3.94 -5.05 3.88
CA PHE A 76 5.14 -5.71 4.36
C PHE A 76 5.84 -4.76 5.31
N THR A 77 5.83 -5.06 6.60
CA THR A 77 6.46 -4.23 7.64
C THR A 77 7.38 -5.08 8.49
N GLU A 78 8.37 -4.49 9.15
CA GLU A 78 9.26 -5.26 10.05
C GLU A 78 8.47 -5.85 11.23
N SER A 79 8.72 -7.13 11.55
CA SER A 79 7.90 -7.88 12.51
C SER A 79 8.24 -7.62 13.99
N GLY A 80 9.41 -7.08 14.29
CA GLY A 80 9.87 -6.93 15.67
C GLY A 80 10.93 -5.85 15.86
N GLY A 81 10.99 -4.87 14.96
CA GLY A 81 11.93 -3.75 15.03
C GLY A 81 12.95 -3.74 13.89
N TYR A 82 13.95 -2.90 14.02
CA TYR A 82 14.91 -2.61 12.96
C TYR A 82 15.64 -3.85 12.43
N LYS A 83 15.59 -4.03 11.12
CA LYS A 83 16.21 -5.14 10.37
C LYS A 83 15.64 -6.54 10.64
N THR A 84 14.48 -6.65 11.26
CA THR A 84 13.80 -7.95 11.37
C THR A 84 13.15 -8.38 10.05
N PRO A 85 12.88 -9.67 9.85
CA PRO A 85 12.06 -10.15 8.73
C PRO A 85 10.71 -9.48 8.67
N SER A 86 10.10 -9.44 7.49
CA SER A 86 8.81 -8.75 7.33
C SER A 86 7.64 -9.56 7.88
N LYS A 87 6.73 -8.87 8.54
CA LYS A 87 5.34 -9.28 8.75
C LYS A 87 4.54 -8.95 7.49
N VAL A 88 3.58 -9.79 7.14
CA VAL A 88 2.62 -9.56 6.07
C VAL A 88 1.24 -9.32 6.67
N THR A 89 0.67 -8.15 6.39
CA THR A 89 -0.69 -7.79 6.79
C THR A 89 -1.51 -7.52 5.54
N ARG A 90 -2.68 -8.15 5.42
CA ARG A 90 -3.67 -7.89 4.37
C ARG A 90 -4.68 -6.88 4.90
N LEU A 91 -5.05 -5.92 4.10
CA LEU A 91 -6.26 -5.13 4.23
C LEU A 91 -7.30 -5.71 3.29
N ASP A 92 -8.41 -6.18 3.81
CA ASP A 92 -9.59 -6.59 3.05
C ASP A 92 -10.27 -5.33 2.51
N PHE A 93 -9.74 -4.82 1.39
CA PHE A 93 -10.09 -3.49 0.91
C PHE A 93 -11.41 -3.48 0.13
N ASP A 94 -11.70 -4.55 -0.57
CA ASP A 94 -12.94 -4.72 -1.33
C ASP A 94 -14.08 -5.37 -0.53
N ASP A 95 -13.85 -5.62 0.79
CA ASP A 95 -14.81 -6.27 1.68
C ASP A 95 -15.24 -7.64 1.13
N SER A 96 -14.26 -8.47 0.79
CA SER A 96 -14.47 -9.75 0.11
C SER A 96 -15.25 -10.78 0.94
N ASP A 97 -15.39 -10.56 2.25
CA ASP A 97 -16.20 -11.40 3.14
C ASP A 97 -17.59 -10.81 3.45
N ASP A 98 -17.96 -9.68 2.81
CA ASP A 98 -19.25 -9.00 2.91
C ASP A 98 -19.66 -8.65 4.37
N ASN A 99 -18.68 -8.39 5.25
CA ASN A 99 -18.97 -8.05 6.64
C ASN A 99 -19.18 -6.54 6.87
N GLY A 100 -18.94 -5.72 5.86
CA GLY A 100 -19.09 -4.27 5.88
C GLY A 100 -17.90 -3.55 6.54
N VAL A 101 -16.77 -4.24 6.74
CA VAL A 101 -15.59 -3.71 7.42
C VAL A 101 -14.33 -3.99 6.60
N GLN A 102 -13.50 -2.97 6.41
CA GLN A 102 -12.17 -3.13 5.82
C GLN A 102 -11.15 -3.57 6.88
N ASP A 103 -11.02 -4.86 7.07
CA ASP A 103 -10.23 -5.46 8.15
C ASP A 103 -8.74 -5.58 7.83
N LEU A 104 -7.90 -5.35 8.86
CA LEU A 104 -6.48 -5.64 8.83
C LEU A 104 -6.21 -7.04 9.40
N VAL A 105 -5.79 -7.97 8.56
CA VAL A 105 -5.52 -9.36 8.93
C VAL A 105 -4.03 -9.68 8.82
N THR A 106 -3.40 -10.15 9.90
CA THR A 106 -2.02 -10.63 9.83
C THR A 106 -1.98 -11.99 9.14
N MET A 107 -1.48 -12.01 7.90
CA MET A 107 -1.33 -13.22 7.11
C MET A 107 -0.09 -14.02 7.51
N HIS A 108 0.99 -13.31 7.84
CA HIS A 108 2.24 -13.92 8.26
C HIS A 108 2.93 -13.04 9.31
N PRO A 109 3.03 -13.47 10.56
CA PRO A 109 3.57 -12.62 11.63
C PRO A 109 5.07 -12.36 11.49
N GLN A 110 5.81 -13.28 10.85
CA GLN A 110 7.24 -13.15 10.59
C GLN A 110 7.63 -14.02 9.40
N GLY A 111 7.92 -13.40 8.27
CA GLY A 111 8.41 -14.10 7.08
C GLY A 111 9.87 -14.53 7.19
N PRO A 112 10.41 -15.22 6.18
CA PRO A 112 11.81 -15.68 6.19
C PRO A 112 12.81 -14.57 5.82
N ILE A 113 12.36 -13.48 5.22
CA ILE A 113 13.20 -12.38 4.71
C ILE A 113 12.63 -11.01 5.06
N ARG A 114 13.49 -10.00 4.96
CA ARG A 114 13.10 -8.59 5.03
C ARG A 114 12.78 -8.08 3.65
N ILE A 115 11.55 -7.59 3.45
CA ILE A 115 11.04 -7.02 2.20
C ILE A 115 11.17 -5.50 2.29
N VAL A 116 11.78 -4.88 1.29
CA VAL A 116 12.08 -3.45 1.26
C VAL A 116 11.45 -2.73 0.06
N GLY A 117 10.72 -3.45 -0.75
CA GLY A 117 9.98 -2.95 -1.90
C GLY A 117 9.08 -4.05 -2.44
N ALA A 118 7.94 -3.67 -2.98
CA ALA A 118 7.00 -4.57 -3.62
C ALA A 118 6.47 -3.93 -4.89
N GLY A 119 6.02 -4.76 -5.82
CA GLY A 119 5.40 -4.31 -7.04
C GLY A 119 4.50 -5.39 -7.59
N VAL A 120 3.48 -4.98 -8.31
CA VAL A 120 2.52 -5.88 -8.94
C VAL A 120 2.42 -5.51 -10.42
N SER A 121 2.30 -6.53 -11.26
CA SER A 121 2.04 -6.34 -12.69
C SER A 121 0.71 -5.62 -12.89
N THR A 122 0.64 -4.73 -13.88
CA THR A 122 -0.61 -4.12 -14.31
C THR A 122 -1.63 -5.14 -14.88
N CYS A 123 -1.17 -6.37 -15.14
CA CYS A 123 -2.03 -7.49 -15.55
C CYS A 123 -2.48 -8.37 -14.37
N ALA A 124 -2.09 -8.02 -13.13
CA ALA A 124 -2.55 -8.74 -11.95
C ALA A 124 -4.07 -8.55 -11.75
N PRO A 125 -4.79 -9.55 -11.23
CA PRO A 125 -6.19 -9.41 -10.90
C PRO A 125 -6.42 -8.23 -9.96
N TYR A 126 -7.46 -7.45 -10.21
CA TYR A 126 -7.88 -6.35 -9.33
C TYR A 126 -9.16 -6.68 -8.55
N VAL A 127 -9.73 -7.85 -8.79
CA VAL A 127 -10.85 -8.44 -8.04
C VAL A 127 -10.48 -9.87 -7.63
N PRO A 128 -11.10 -10.42 -6.58
CA PRO A 128 -10.93 -11.82 -6.20
C PRO A 128 -11.26 -12.76 -7.37
N MET A 129 -10.53 -13.86 -7.47
CA MET A 129 -10.77 -14.91 -8.48
C MET A 129 -11.65 -16.01 -7.90
#